data_34c7be9e526da078a6144987019b9abe
#
_entry.id   34c7be9e526da078a6144987019b9abe
#
_cell.length_a   1.000
_cell.length_b   1.000
_cell.length_c   1.000
_cell.angle_alpha   90.00
_cell.angle_beta   90.00
_cell.angle_gamma   90.00
#
_symmetry.space_group_name_H-M   'P 1'
#
loop_
_entity.id
_entity.type
_entity.pdbx_description
1 polymer ?
#
loop_
_entity_poly.entity_id
_entity_poly.type
_entity_poly.pdbx_seq_one_letter_code
_entity_poly.pdbx_strand_id
1 'polypeptide(L)'
;MRDSPDAKRLLPGDPRGSGKSPPVLNVPPVVLAVIAVLACIHVALVLGGEDWFVWAYSTLALNPFRILPPRNEVWTLLTYMLLHGDWMHLLFNSLWLLIFGTPVARYMGGDRFLAVCLVAGLAGGLASLGLYWGQDVVIIGASGAVSGLLSAAIPIMYGHRVPGGARPLSLAELLHAPQALLFMAVWLAITLVSGGTGWTGTPFGTEASIAWEAHIGGFVGGLLAFYLLAPRRL
;
A
#
# COMPACT_ATOMS: atom_id res chain seq x y z
N MET A 1 -46.16 45.14 47.65
CA MET A 1 -44.75 45.12 47.92
C MET A 1 -44.37 43.77 48.47
N ARG A 2 -43.88 42.88 47.61
CA ARG A 2 -43.20 41.65 48.02
C ARG A 2 -42.21 41.31 46.92
N ASP A 3 -40.96 41.46 47.26
CA ASP A 3 -39.85 41.09 46.44
C ASP A 3 -39.86 39.58 46.22
N SER A 4 -39.68 39.15 44.99
CA SER A 4 -39.48 37.75 44.61
C SER A 4 -38.00 37.55 44.42
N PRO A 5 -37.35 36.64 45.17
CA PRO A 5 -35.92 36.37 45.01
C PRO A 5 -35.66 35.37 43.92
N ASP A 6 -34.59 35.65 43.17
CA ASP A 6 -33.68 34.72 42.54
C ASP A 6 -34.23 33.62 41.62
N ALA A 7 -34.43 33.96 40.38
CA ALA A 7 -34.25 33.02 39.28
C ALA A 7 -32.80 33.08 38.84
N LYS A 8 -31.90 32.40 39.55
CA LYS A 8 -30.57 32.00 39.00
C LYS A 8 -30.81 31.07 37.85
N ARG A 9 -30.81 31.64 36.65
CA ARG A 9 -30.80 30.92 35.39
C ARG A 9 -29.49 30.13 35.33
N LEU A 10 -29.55 28.82 35.61
CA LEU A 10 -28.48 27.88 35.37
C LEU A 10 -28.18 27.91 33.87
N LEU A 11 -27.10 28.54 33.49
CA LEU A 11 -26.54 28.43 32.16
C LEU A 11 -26.14 26.97 31.98
N PRO A 12 -26.49 26.31 30.83
CA PRO A 12 -26.01 24.98 30.55
C PRO A 12 -24.48 25.04 30.52
N GLY A 13 -23.84 24.14 31.26
CA GLY A 13 -22.38 24.03 31.33
C GLY A 13 -21.75 24.02 29.97
N ASP A 14 -20.68 24.79 29.82
CA ASP A 14 -19.83 24.86 28.62
C ASP A 14 -19.36 23.46 28.23
N PRO A 15 -19.77 22.92 27.07
CA PRO A 15 -19.33 21.59 26.64
C PRO A 15 -17.87 21.57 26.10
N ARG A 16 -17.08 22.59 26.44
CA ARG A 16 -15.65 22.60 26.16
C ARG A 16 -14.90 21.69 27.13
N GLY A 17 -15.30 20.41 27.13
CA GLY A 17 -14.42 19.37 27.60
C GLY A 17 -13.13 19.49 26.80
N SER A 18 -11.99 19.43 27.45
CA SER A 18 -10.63 19.47 26.92
C SER A 18 -10.38 18.35 25.89
N GLY A 19 -11.07 18.44 24.76
CA GLY A 19 -10.85 17.60 23.62
C GLY A 19 -9.48 17.92 23.06
N LYS A 20 -8.48 17.07 23.33
CA LYS A 20 -7.23 17.08 22.58
C LYS A 20 -7.61 17.07 21.11
N SER A 21 -7.19 18.10 20.37
CA SER A 21 -7.36 18.12 18.92
C SER A 21 -6.91 16.78 18.35
N PRO A 22 -7.70 16.12 17.49
CA PRO A 22 -7.25 14.86 16.90
C PRO A 22 -5.89 15.10 16.25
N PRO A 23 -4.94 14.17 16.39
CA PRO A 23 -3.62 14.33 15.82
C PRO A 23 -3.74 14.58 14.32
N VAL A 24 -2.99 15.55 13.82
CA VAL A 24 -2.99 15.99 12.40
C VAL A 24 -2.69 14.81 11.45
N LEU A 25 -1.92 13.83 11.93
CA LEU A 25 -1.63 12.57 11.24
C LEU A 25 -2.10 11.41 12.13
N ASN A 26 -3.32 10.96 11.89
CA ASN A 26 -3.85 9.74 12.54
C ASN A 26 -3.57 8.51 11.67
N VAL A 27 -2.28 8.16 11.49
CA VAL A 27 -1.86 6.99 10.73
C VAL A 27 -1.88 5.75 11.64
N PRO A 28 -2.48 4.63 11.20
CA PRO A 28 -2.44 3.39 11.98
C PRO A 28 -0.99 2.94 12.25
N PRO A 29 -0.67 2.50 13.48
CA PRO A 29 0.68 2.09 13.85
C PRO A 29 1.27 1.00 12.94
N VAL A 30 0.46 0.08 12.43
CA VAL A 30 0.90 -0.97 11.52
C VAL A 30 1.46 -0.42 10.21
N VAL A 31 0.89 0.66 9.67
CA VAL A 31 1.39 1.32 8.44
C VAL A 31 2.76 1.93 8.70
N LEU A 32 2.91 2.63 9.82
CA LEU A 32 4.20 3.20 10.23
C LEU A 32 5.24 2.11 10.50
N ALA A 33 4.83 0.99 11.10
CA ALA A 33 5.72 -0.15 11.35
C ALA A 33 6.24 -0.76 10.05
N VAL A 34 5.40 -0.95 9.03
CA VAL A 34 5.84 -1.45 7.72
C VAL A 34 6.84 -0.47 7.10
N ILE A 35 6.54 0.83 7.08
CA ILE A 35 7.46 1.85 6.56
C ILE A 35 8.79 1.84 7.32
N ALA A 36 8.74 1.76 8.65
CA ALA A 36 9.94 1.70 9.48
C ALA A 36 10.80 0.47 9.17
N VAL A 37 10.19 -0.71 8.97
CA VAL A 37 10.90 -1.94 8.59
C VAL A 37 11.60 -1.75 7.24
N LEU A 38 10.91 -1.23 6.21
CA LEU A 38 11.50 -0.97 4.90
C LEU A 38 12.66 0.04 4.98
N ALA A 39 12.46 1.12 5.75
CA ALA A 39 13.49 2.13 5.95
C ALA A 39 14.71 1.56 6.71
N CYS A 40 14.49 0.78 7.77
CA CYS A 40 15.59 0.15 8.52
C CYS A 40 16.39 -0.81 7.64
N ILE A 41 15.74 -1.62 6.80
CA ILE A 41 16.43 -2.52 5.85
C ILE A 41 17.27 -1.70 4.88
N HIS A 42 16.70 -0.66 4.25
CA HIS A 42 17.45 0.16 3.29
C HIS A 42 18.63 0.89 3.94
N VAL A 43 18.43 1.47 5.13
CA VAL A 43 19.52 2.09 5.92
C VAL A 43 20.62 1.07 6.23
N ALA A 44 20.26 -0.15 6.64
CA ALA A 44 21.25 -1.20 6.93
C ALA A 44 22.08 -1.54 5.68
N LEU A 45 21.45 -1.65 4.50
CA LEU A 45 22.15 -1.91 3.23
C LEU A 45 23.09 -0.74 2.87
N VAL A 46 22.65 0.50 3.02
CA VAL A 46 23.48 1.70 2.76
C VAL A 46 24.67 1.75 3.69
N LEU A 47 24.50 1.46 4.99
CA LEU A 47 25.59 1.45 5.97
C LEU A 47 26.54 0.27 5.78
N GLY A 48 26.05 -0.86 5.29
CA GLY A 48 26.86 -2.04 4.99
C GLY A 48 27.66 -1.92 3.68
N GLY A 49 27.32 -0.94 2.84
CA GLY A 49 28.02 -0.69 1.59
C GLY A 49 27.72 -1.70 0.48
N GLU A 50 28.58 -1.71 -0.53
CA GLU A 50 28.38 -2.48 -1.76
C GLU A 50 28.21 -3.98 -1.52
N ASP A 51 29.00 -4.56 -0.64
CA ASP A 51 28.95 -6.00 -0.33
C ASP A 51 27.57 -6.43 0.20
N TRP A 52 26.95 -5.59 1.03
CA TRP A 52 25.61 -5.86 1.57
C TRP A 52 24.53 -5.71 0.51
N PHE A 53 24.66 -4.75 -0.40
CA PHE A 53 23.77 -4.65 -1.55
C PHE A 53 23.89 -5.88 -2.45
N VAL A 54 25.10 -6.27 -2.81
CA VAL A 54 25.35 -7.47 -3.64
C VAL A 54 24.75 -8.72 -2.98
N TRP A 55 25.00 -8.91 -1.67
CA TRP A 55 24.43 -10.02 -0.93
C TRP A 55 22.89 -9.98 -0.93
N ALA A 56 22.30 -8.86 -0.60
CA ALA A 56 20.85 -8.74 -0.51
C ALA A 56 20.17 -8.96 -1.86
N TYR A 57 20.69 -8.37 -2.93
CA TYR A 57 20.14 -8.54 -4.28
C TYR A 57 20.31 -9.95 -4.80
N SER A 58 21.45 -10.58 -4.52
CA SER A 58 21.69 -11.97 -4.92
C SER A 58 20.84 -12.99 -4.14
N THR A 59 20.39 -12.64 -2.93
CA THR A 59 19.69 -13.58 -2.03
C THR A 59 18.19 -13.32 -1.91
N LEU A 60 17.76 -12.04 -1.93
CA LEU A 60 16.41 -11.64 -1.58
C LEU A 60 15.62 -11.05 -2.76
N ALA A 61 16.28 -10.55 -3.83
CA ALA A 61 15.59 -10.04 -5.00
C ALA A 61 14.93 -11.17 -5.79
N LEU A 62 13.75 -10.92 -6.33
CA LEU A 62 13.09 -11.87 -7.22
C LEU A 62 13.84 -11.94 -8.55
N ASN A 63 14.24 -13.14 -8.91
CA ASN A 63 14.85 -13.45 -10.20
C ASN A 63 14.21 -14.72 -10.77
N PRO A 64 13.40 -14.59 -11.84
CA PRO A 64 12.69 -15.72 -12.42
C PRO A 64 13.57 -16.90 -12.85
N PHE A 65 14.80 -16.65 -13.30
CA PHE A 65 15.75 -17.71 -13.63
C PHE A 65 16.16 -18.51 -12.38
N ARG A 66 16.34 -17.85 -11.23
CA ARG A 66 16.79 -18.48 -9.99
C ARG A 66 15.70 -19.23 -9.22
N ILE A 67 14.43 -19.01 -9.55
CA ILE A 67 13.32 -19.82 -9.02
C ILE A 67 13.36 -21.24 -9.57
N LEU A 68 13.91 -21.42 -10.78
CA LEU A 68 14.01 -22.73 -11.43
C LEU A 68 15.10 -23.60 -10.79
N PRO A 69 14.96 -24.96 -10.92
CA PRO A 69 16.03 -25.88 -10.50
C PRO A 69 17.36 -25.55 -11.20
N PRO A 70 18.50 -25.75 -10.54
CA PRO A 70 18.67 -26.36 -9.20
C PRO A 70 18.52 -25.38 -8.01
N ARG A 71 18.36 -24.07 -8.22
CA ARG A 71 18.41 -23.05 -7.14
C ARG A 71 17.15 -23.06 -6.29
N ASN A 72 15.96 -23.10 -6.90
CA ASN A 72 14.66 -23.15 -6.21
C ASN A 72 14.45 -22.01 -5.20
N GLU A 73 14.86 -20.77 -5.53
CA GLU A 73 14.83 -19.59 -4.63
C GLU A 73 13.39 -19.00 -4.48
N VAL A 74 12.43 -19.85 -4.15
CA VAL A 74 11.00 -19.49 -4.09
C VAL A 74 10.67 -18.43 -3.03
N TRP A 75 11.48 -18.27 -1.99
CA TRP A 75 11.30 -17.24 -0.95
C TRP A 75 11.37 -15.82 -1.54
N THR A 76 12.07 -15.65 -2.67
CA THR A 76 12.23 -14.37 -3.34
C THR A 76 10.92 -13.80 -3.86
N LEU A 77 9.88 -14.63 -4.05
CA LEU A 77 8.51 -14.18 -4.34
C LEU A 77 7.91 -13.28 -3.23
N LEU A 78 8.48 -13.28 -2.04
CA LEU A 78 8.07 -12.43 -0.94
C LEU A 78 9.16 -11.45 -0.51
N THR A 79 10.43 -11.88 -0.49
CA THR A 79 11.51 -11.04 0.05
C THR A 79 11.86 -9.86 -0.84
N TYR A 80 11.60 -9.94 -2.15
CA TYR A 80 11.85 -8.85 -3.09
C TYR A 80 11.18 -7.53 -2.71
N MET A 81 10.02 -7.61 -2.01
CA MET A 81 9.28 -6.44 -1.54
C MET A 81 10.04 -5.62 -0.49
N LEU A 82 11.02 -6.22 0.17
CA LEU A 82 11.79 -5.57 1.23
C LEU A 82 12.92 -4.68 0.69
N LEU A 83 13.32 -4.89 -0.56
CA LEU A 83 14.45 -4.21 -1.17
C LEU A 83 14.03 -2.98 -1.96
N HIS A 84 14.86 -1.94 -1.93
CA HIS A 84 14.65 -0.72 -2.70
C HIS A 84 15.98 -0.30 -3.34
N GLY A 85 15.94 0.15 -4.61
CA GLY A 85 17.12 0.49 -5.39
C GLY A 85 17.82 1.77 -4.89
N ASP A 86 17.03 2.73 -4.46
CA ASP A 86 17.50 4.02 -4.00
C ASP A 86 16.50 4.68 -3.02
N TRP A 87 16.90 5.83 -2.46
CA TRP A 87 16.08 6.59 -1.51
C TRP A 87 14.76 7.10 -2.10
N MET A 88 14.74 7.45 -3.39
CA MET A 88 13.51 7.93 -4.03
C MET A 88 12.52 6.80 -4.23
N HIS A 89 13.01 5.61 -4.61
CA HIS A 89 12.19 4.41 -4.70
C HIS A 89 11.56 4.06 -3.34
N LEU A 90 12.33 4.08 -2.26
CA LEU A 90 11.81 3.89 -0.90
C LEU A 90 10.82 4.97 -0.49
N LEU A 91 11.14 6.25 -0.78
CA LEU A 91 10.28 7.39 -0.43
C LEU A 91 8.92 7.30 -1.10
N PHE A 92 8.86 7.03 -2.41
CA PHE A 92 7.60 6.89 -3.13
C PHE A 92 6.78 5.70 -2.62
N ASN A 93 7.40 4.53 -2.40
CA ASN A 93 6.70 3.40 -1.81
C ASN A 93 6.13 3.74 -0.42
N SER A 94 6.91 4.42 0.43
CA SER A 94 6.48 4.85 1.76
C SER A 94 5.34 5.87 1.71
N LEU A 95 5.40 6.84 0.79
CA LEU A 95 4.34 7.83 0.58
C LEU A 95 3.02 7.17 0.15
N TRP A 96 3.08 6.27 -0.82
CA TRP A 96 1.90 5.54 -1.28
C TRP A 96 1.36 4.59 -0.21
N LEU A 97 2.24 3.95 0.61
CA LEU A 97 1.85 3.19 1.80
C LEU A 97 1.07 4.08 2.79
N LEU A 98 1.51 5.30 3.05
CA LEU A 98 0.78 6.24 3.90
C LEU A 98 -0.60 6.59 3.33
N ILE A 99 -0.66 6.89 2.04
CA ILE A 99 -1.88 7.36 1.38
C ILE A 99 -2.93 6.25 1.29
N PHE A 100 -2.56 5.08 0.77
CA PHE A 100 -3.49 3.98 0.50
C PHE A 100 -3.56 2.94 1.62
N GLY A 101 -2.45 2.70 2.32
CA GLY A 101 -2.43 1.80 3.46
C GLY A 101 -3.25 2.30 4.64
N THR A 102 -3.26 3.62 4.88
CA THR A 102 -4.03 4.21 5.99
C THR A 102 -5.53 3.89 5.93
N PRO A 103 -6.27 4.18 4.85
CA PRO A 103 -7.69 3.82 4.77
C PRO A 103 -7.93 2.31 4.86
N VAL A 104 -7.07 1.50 4.26
CA VAL A 104 -7.19 0.03 4.32
C VAL A 104 -6.99 -0.47 5.75
N ALA A 105 -5.92 -0.05 6.43
CA ALA A 105 -5.64 -0.46 7.81
C ALA A 105 -6.73 0.02 8.79
N ARG A 106 -7.28 1.22 8.60
CA ARG A 106 -8.39 1.74 9.41
C ARG A 106 -9.67 0.93 9.23
N TYR A 107 -9.97 0.55 7.99
CA TYR A 107 -11.19 -0.19 7.68
C TYR A 107 -11.09 -1.66 8.05
N MET A 108 -9.98 -2.32 7.70
CA MET A 108 -9.82 -3.77 7.82
C MET A 108 -9.17 -4.21 9.14
N GLY A 109 -8.44 -3.32 9.82
CA GLY A 109 -7.56 -3.66 10.95
C GLY A 109 -6.16 -4.09 10.49
N GLY A 110 -5.21 -4.15 11.44
CA GLY A 110 -3.79 -4.38 11.15
C GLY A 110 -3.51 -5.73 10.47
N ASP A 111 -4.08 -6.81 10.99
CA ASP A 111 -3.81 -8.17 10.48
C ASP A 111 -4.26 -8.34 9.04
N ARG A 112 -5.47 -7.87 8.72
CA ARG A 112 -5.99 -7.95 7.35
C ARG A 112 -5.27 -6.99 6.40
N PHE A 113 -4.83 -5.82 6.88
CA PHE A 113 -3.96 -4.94 6.12
C PHE A 113 -2.66 -5.65 5.72
N LEU A 114 -1.99 -6.33 6.66
CA LEU A 114 -0.79 -7.12 6.37
C LEU A 114 -1.07 -8.27 5.40
N ALA A 115 -2.21 -8.95 5.56
CA ALA A 115 -2.63 -10.01 4.63
C ALA A 115 -2.84 -9.46 3.20
N VAL A 116 -3.44 -8.27 3.04
CA VAL A 116 -3.55 -7.60 1.73
C VAL A 116 -2.18 -7.29 1.16
N CYS A 117 -1.25 -6.75 1.97
CA CYS A 117 0.13 -6.48 1.52
C CYS A 117 0.82 -7.75 1.01
N LEU A 118 0.72 -8.85 1.78
CA LEU A 118 1.36 -10.12 1.43
C LEU A 118 0.74 -10.75 0.17
N VAL A 119 -0.59 -10.80 0.08
CA VAL A 119 -1.28 -11.36 -1.10
C VAL A 119 -0.98 -10.52 -2.35
N ALA A 120 -1.03 -9.20 -2.22
CA ALA A 120 -0.74 -8.31 -3.34
C ALA A 120 0.72 -8.40 -3.79
N GLY A 121 1.66 -8.42 -2.84
CA GLY A 121 3.07 -8.59 -3.16
C GLY A 121 3.34 -9.95 -3.82
N LEU A 122 2.81 -11.03 -3.28
CA LEU A 122 2.93 -12.35 -3.89
C LEU A 122 2.33 -12.38 -5.31
N ALA A 123 1.14 -11.79 -5.51
CA ALA A 123 0.51 -11.72 -6.82
C ALA A 123 1.35 -10.89 -7.82
N GLY A 124 1.99 -9.81 -7.36
CA GLY A 124 2.94 -9.03 -8.14
C GLY A 124 4.17 -9.86 -8.53
N GLY A 125 4.78 -10.55 -7.58
CA GLY A 125 5.92 -11.44 -7.84
C GLY A 125 5.58 -12.59 -8.80
N LEU A 126 4.39 -13.17 -8.68
CA LEU A 126 3.91 -14.23 -9.59
C LEU A 126 3.64 -13.69 -11.01
N ALA A 127 3.14 -12.45 -11.13
CA ALA A 127 2.96 -11.81 -12.44
C ALA A 127 4.31 -11.59 -13.13
N SER A 128 5.32 -11.08 -12.41
CA SER A 128 6.67 -10.94 -12.94
C SER A 128 7.31 -12.28 -13.28
N LEU A 129 7.15 -13.29 -12.41
CA LEU A 129 7.62 -14.63 -12.69
C LEU A 129 7.01 -15.21 -13.97
N GLY A 130 5.70 -15.02 -14.17
CA GLY A 130 5.00 -15.51 -15.36
C GLY A 130 5.44 -14.82 -16.64
N LEU A 131 5.67 -13.50 -16.60
CA LEU A 131 6.11 -12.73 -17.78
C LEU A 131 7.56 -12.99 -18.14
N TYR A 132 8.44 -13.09 -17.14
CA TYR A 132 9.90 -13.25 -17.32
C TYR A 132 10.38 -14.68 -17.02
N TRP A 133 9.52 -15.68 -17.23
CA TRP A 133 9.84 -17.08 -16.94
C TRP A 133 11.19 -17.49 -17.50
N GLY A 134 12.09 -17.92 -16.63
CA GLY A 134 13.44 -18.37 -17.00
C GLY A 134 14.42 -17.27 -17.45
N GLN A 135 14.01 -16.00 -17.41
CA GLN A 135 14.90 -14.88 -17.74
C GLN A 135 15.67 -14.41 -16.51
N ASP A 136 16.91 -13.98 -16.71
CA ASP A 136 17.78 -13.42 -15.67
C ASP A 136 17.50 -11.90 -15.54
N VAL A 137 16.40 -11.57 -14.87
CA VAL A 137 16.01 -10.20 -14.55
C VAL A 137 15.87 -10.03 -13.05
N VAL A 138 16.23 -8.87 -12.54
CA VAL A 138 16.17 -8.56 -11.09
C VAL A 138 14.99 -7.66 -10.80
N ILE A 139 14.08 -8.10 -9.93
CA ILE A 139 12.87 -7.39 -9.52
C ILE A 139 12.93 -7.14 -8.02
N ILE A 140 12.70 -5.88 -7.62
CA ILE A 140 12.72 -5.41 -6.23
C ILE A 140 11.63 -4.38 -6.00
N GLY A 141 11.24 -4.17 -4.76
CA GLY A 141 10.37 -3.09 -4.32
C GLY A 141 9.04 -3.54 -3.76
N ALA A 142 8.53 -2.75 -2.82
CA ALA A 142 7.22 -2.95 -2.20
C ALA A 142 6.05 -2.57 -3.12
N SER A 143 6.32 -2.07 -4.32
CA SER A 143 5.35 -1.42 -5.20
C SER A 143 4.20 -2.34 -5.66
N GLY A 144 4.43 -3.64 -5.76
CA GLY A 144 3.36 -4.62 -5.98
C GLY A 144 2.36 -4.63 -4.82
N ALA A 145 2.84 -4.70 -3.57
CA ALA A 145 1.99 -4.61 -2.38
C ALA A 145 1.30 -3.24 -2.28
N VAL A 146 2.00 -2.15 -2.60
CA VAL A 146 1.45 -0.78 -2.64
C VAL A 146 0.34 -0.65 -3.67
N SER A 147 0.51 -1.21 -4.87
CA SER A 147 -0.52 -1.25 -5.91
C SER A 147 -1.77 -2.02 -5.45
N GLY A 148 -1.58 -3.08 -4.67
CA GLY A 148 -2.66 -3.81 -4.05
C GLY A 148 -3.38 -3.02 -2.95
N LEU A 149 -2.66 -2.24 -2.15
CA LEU A 149 -3.28 -1.34 -1.18
C LEU A 149 -4.05 -0.21 -1.86
N LEU A 150 -3.54 0.32 -2.98
CA LEU A 150 -4.25 1.29 -3.80
C LEU A 150 -5.58 0.69 -4.28
N SER A 151 -5.57 -0.50 -4.87
CA SER A 151 -6.79 -1.15 -5.36
C SER A 151 -7.77 -1.47 -4.22
N ALA A 152 -7.28 -1.93 -3.06
CA ALA A 152 -8.08 -2.18 -1.87
C ALA A 152 -8.68 -0.89 -1.25
N ALA A 153 -8.02 0.26 -1.41
CA ALA A 153 -8.51 1.53 -0.93
C ALA A 153 -9.66 2.09 -1.78
N ILE A 154 -9.74 1.76 -3.07
CA ILE A 154 -10.75 2.29 -4.00
C ILE A 154 -12.17 2.04 -3.51
N PRO A 155 -12.60 0.81 -3.16
CA PRO A 155 -13.95 0.57 -2.65
C PRO A 155 -14.27 1.38 -1.39
N ILE A 156 -13.27 1.65 -0.55
CA ILE A 156 -13.43 2.44 0.68
C ILE A 156 -13.58 3.93 0.36
N MET A 157 -12.72 4.45 -0.51
CA MET A 157 -12.64 5.88 -0.85
C MET A 157 -13.87 6.36 -1.63
N TYR A 158 -14.37 5.52 -2.53
CA TYR A 158 -15.56 5.80 -3.34
C TYR A 158 -16.84 5.20 -2.75
N GLY A 159 -16.77 4.61 -1.56
CA GLY A 159 -17.88 4.01 -0.84
C GLY A 159 -18.87 5.03 -0.29
N HIS A 160 -19.96 4.52 0.29
CA HIS A 160 -21.03 5.33 0.85
C HIS A 160 -20.71 5.74 2.29
N ARG A 161 -20.98 7.01 2.62
CA ARG A 161 -20.97 7.44 4.02
C ARG A 161 -22.25 6.98 4.71
N VAL A 162 -22.11 6.26 5.80
CA VAL A 162 -23.21 5.74 6.62
C VAL A 162 -23.03 6.14 8.09
N PRO A 163 -24.11 6.20 8.88
CA PRO A 163 -23.97 6.40 10.32
C PRO A 163 -23.00 5.36 10.92
N GLY A 164 -21.97 5.82 11.63
CA GLY A 164 -20.96 4.95 12.21
C GLY A 164 -19.76 4.61 11.32
N GLY A 165 -19.65 5.15 10.08
CA GLY A 165 -18.46 4.98 9.25
C GLY A 165 -18.68 5.04 7.75
N ALA A 166 -17.89 4.23 7.04
CA ALA A 166 -18.00 4.06 5.59
C ALA A 166 -18.43 2.63 5.24
N ARG A 167 -19.34 2.48 4.29
CA ARG A 167 -19.66 1.22 3.62
C ARG A 167 -18.91 1.21 2.27
N PRO A 168 -17.91 0.37 2.07
CA PRO A 168 -17.22 0.24 0.80
C PRO A 168 -18.18 -0.18 -0.32
N LEU A 169 -17.81 0.15 -1.55
CA LEU A 169 -18.52 -0.35 -2.72
C LEU A 169 -18.43 -1.88 -2.77
N SER A 170 -19.53 -2.55 -3.04
CA SER A 170 -19.51 -3.96 -3.50
C SER A 170 -18.83 -4.04 -4.87
N LEU A 171 -18.41 -5.25 -5.27
CA LEU A 171 -17.81 -5.43 -6.59
C LEU A 171 -18.74 -4.98 -7.73
N ALA A 172 -20.03 -5.26 -7.61
CA ALA A 172 -21.02 -4.82 -8.60
C ALA A 172 -21.14 -3.29 -8.65
N GLU A 173 -21.18 -2.61 -7.49
CA GLU A 173 -21.19 -1.15 -7.43
C GLU A 173 -19.90 -0.54 -7.97
N LEU A 174 -18.74 -1.16 -7.69
CA LEU A 174 -17.44 -0.69 -8.19
C LEU A 174 -17.41 -0.69 -9.74
N LEU A 175 -17.93 -1.72 -10.37
CA LEU A 175 -17.99 -1.84 -11.84
C LEU A 175 -18.96 -0.82 -12.49
N HIS A 176 -19.79 -0.15 -11.70
CA HIS A 176 -20.72 0.89 -12.16
C HIS A 176 -20.39 2.28 -11.58
N ALA A 177 -19.25 2.43 -10.89
CA ALA A 177 -18.81 3.69 -10.28
C ALA A 177 -17.84 4.44 -11.23
N PRO A 178 -18.30 5.42 -12.03
CA PRO A 178 -17.49 6.02 -13.10
C PRO A 178 -16.23 6.70 -12.58
N GLN A 179 -16.30 7.32 -11.40
CA GLN A 179 -15.14 7.98 -10.79
C GLN A 179 -14.07 6.96 -10.34
N ALA A 180 -14.49 5.83 -9.76
CA ALA A 180 -13.57 4.75 -9.38
C ALA A 180 -12.94 4.10 -10.63
N LEU A 181 -13.74 3.85 -11.66
CA LEU A 181 -13.26 3.29 -12.93
C LEU A 181 -12.28 4.25 -13.63
N LEU A 182 -12.57 5.55 -13.65
CA LEU A 182 -11.66 6.55 -14.19
C LEU A 182 -10.33 6.56 -13.43
N PHE A 183 -10.38 6.54 -12.10
CA PHE A 183 -9.17 6.47 -11.28
C PHE A 183 -8.34 5.21 -11.60
N MET A 184 -8.98 4.05 -11.69
CA MET A 184 -8.32 2.79 -12.05
C MET A 184 -7.72 2.86 -13.47
N ALA A 185 -8.44 3.42 -14.43
CA ALA A 185 -7.97 3.57 -15.80
C ALA A 185 -6.76 4.51 -15.91
N VAL A 186 -6.78 5.65 -15.21
CA VAL A 186 -5.65 6.59 -15.15
C VAL A 186 -4.43 5.93 -14.51
N TRP A 187 -4.63 5.22 -13.38
CA TRP A 187 -3.55 4.50 -12.73
C TRP A 187 -2.93 3.44 -13.65
N LEU A 188 -3.77 2.65 -14.34
CA LEU A 188 -3.34 1.63 -15.30
C LEU A 188 -2.55 2.26 -16.45
N ALA A 189 -3.06 3.36 -17.01
CA ALA A 189 -2.38 4.07 -18.11
C ALA A 189 -1.00 4.57 -17.68
N ILE A 190 -0.89 5.20 -16.50
CA ILE A 190 0.40 5.65 -15.95
C ILE A 190 1.34 4.45 -15.77
N THR A 191 0.87 3.34 -15.20
CA THR A 191 1.67 2.13 -14.95
C THR A 191 2.22 1.56 -16.26
N LEU A 192 1.39 1.43 -17.29
CA LEU A 192 1.78 0.89 -18.60
C LEU A 192 2.74 1.82 -19.35
N VAL A 193 2.48 3.14 -19.33
CA VAL A 193 3.36 4.12 -19.96
C VAL A 193 4.73 4.13 -19.28
N SER A 194 4.76 4.15 -17.93
CA SER A 194 6.02 4.14 -17.18
C SER A 194 6.82 2.86 -17.42
N GLY A 195 6.17 1.70 -17.47
CA GLY A 195 6.83 0.42 -17.77
C GLY A 195 7.34 0.34 -19.21
N GLY A 196 6.54 0.78 -20.18
CA GLY A 196 6.89 0.69 -21.62
C GLY A 196 7.97 1.69 -22.05
N THR A 197 8.08 2.84 -21.39
CA THR A 197 9.05 3.89 -21.76
C THR A 197 10.31 3.87 -20.90
N GLY A 198 10.36 3.05 -19.83
CA GLY A 198 11.42 3.12 -18.82
C GLY A 198 11.37 4.40 -17.98
N TRP A 199 10.32 5.21 -18.15
CA TRP A 199 10.18 6.46 -17.40
C TRP A 199 9.78 6.17 -15.95
N THR A 200 10.70 6.43 -15.04
CA THR A 200 10.50 6.17 -13.60
C THR A 200 9.67 7.23 -12.88
N GLY A 201 9.26 8.31 -13.60
CA GLY A 201 8.59 9.45 -12.98
C GLY A 201 9.49 10.29 -12.09
N THR A 202 10.76 9.95 -12.00
CA THR A 202 11.75 10.71 -11.23
C THR A 202 12.67 11.48 -12.16
N PRO A 203 12.99 12.77 -11.89
CA PRO A 203 13.94 13.55 -12.66
C PRO A 203 15.39 13.05 -12.52
N PHE A 204 15.63 12.09 -11.63
CA PHE A 204 16.93 11.51 -11.30
C PHE A 204 17.04 10.05 -11.74
N GLY A 205 16.66 9.79 -13.01
CA GLY A 205 16.53 8.46 -13.58
C GLY A 205 17.71 7.52 -13.27
N THR A 206 17.42 6.49 -12.48
CA THR A 206 18.16 5.24 -12.57
C THR A 206 17.56 4.46 -13.74
N GLU A 207 18.38 3.77 -14.55
CA GLU A 207 17.95 2.98 -15.71
C GLU A 207 17.09 1.75 -15.35
N ALA A 208 16.63 1.66 -14.11
CA ALA A 208 15.77 0.60 -13.62
C ALA A 208 14.36 0.80 -14.18
N SER A 209 13.95 -0.03 -15.11
CA SER A 209 12.58 -0.06 -15.62
C SER A 209 11.61 -0.39 -14.46
N ILE A 210 10.47 0.31 -14.41
CA ILE A 210 9.40 -0.01 -13.46
C ILE A 210 8.85 -1.39 -13.82
N ALA A 211 8.80 -2.30 -12.84
CA ALA A 211 8.17 -3.61 -12.97
C ALA A 211 6.63 -3.47 -13.02
N TRP A 212 6.12 -2.97 -14.15
CA TRP A 212 4.71 -2.68 -14.36
C TRP A 212 3.82 -3.91 -14.19
N GLU A 213 4.31 -5.09 -14.55
CA GLU A 213 3.64 -6.37 -14.39
C GLU A 213 3.42 -6.71 -12.90
N ALA A 214 4.42 -6.42 -12.04
CA ALA A 214 4.27 -6.58 -10.59
C ALA A 214 3.21 -5.63 -10.03
N HIS A 215 3.10 -4.42 -10.58
CA HIS A 215 2.05 -3.48 -10.18
C HIS A 215 0.66 -3.98 -10.58
N ILE A 216 0.49 -4.49 -11.80
CA ILE A 216 -0.80 -5.04 -12.25
C ILE A 216 -1.17 -6.28 -11.45
N GLY A 217 -0.24 -7.23 -11.28
CA GLY A 217 -0.47 -8.41 -10.46
C GLY A 217 -0.84 -8.05 -9.02
N GLY A 218 -0.10 -7.11 -8.42
CA GLY A 218 -0.37 -6.59 -7.08
C GLY A 218 -1.73 -5.91 -6.97
N PHE A 219 -2.11 -5.09 -7.95
CA PHE A 219 -3.42 -4.43 -8.01
C PHE A 219 -4.56 -5.44 -8.01
N VAL A 220 -4.50 -6.44 -8.88
CA VAL A 220 -5.52 -7.50 -8.95
C VAL A 220 -5.55 -8.31 -7.64
N GLY A 221 -4.39 -8.75 -7.15
CA GLY A 221 -4.27 -9.50 -5.91
C GLY A 221 -4.80 -8.74 -4.70
N GLY A 222 -4.52 -7.45 -4.59
CA GLY A 222 -4.99 -6.60 -3.50
C GLY A 222 -6.49 -6.37 -3.53
N LEU A 223 -7.07 -6.13 -4.70
CA LEU A 223 -8.52 -5.98 -4.86
C LEU A 223 -9.27 -7.27 -4.48
N LEU A 224 -8.76 -8.41 -4.93
CA LEU A 224 -9.32 -9.72 -4.57
C LEU A 224 -9.20 -9.97 -3.06
N ALA A 225 -8.02 -9.72 -2.48
CA ALA A 225 -7.80 -9.86 -1.04
C ALA A 225 -8.74 -8.96 -0.24
N PHE A 226 -9.00 -7.73 -0.70
CA PHE A 226 -9.96 -6.84 -0.05
C PHE A 226 -11.34 -7.48 0.02
N TYR A 227 -11.91 -7.93 -1.09
CA TYR A 227 -13.27 -8.49 -1.10
C TYR A 227 -13.37 -9.82 -0.35
N LEU A 228 -12.29 -10.61 -0.30
CA LEU A 228 -12.27 -11.88 0.42
C LEU A 228 -12.11 -11.69 1.94
N LEU A 229 -11.34 -10.68 2.37
CA LEU A 229 -10.95 -10.49 3.76
C LEU A 229 -11.67 -9.33 4.46
N ALA A 230 -12.39 -8.46 3.73
CA ALA A 230 -13.08 -7.33 4.33
C ALA A 230 -14.09 -7.79 5.40
N PRO A 231 -14.15 -7.08 6.55
CA PRO A 231 -15.11 -7.44 7.59
C PRO A 231 -16.53 -7.26 7.06
N ARG A 232 -17.35 -8.30 7.21
CA ARG A 232 -18.80 -8.21 6.97
C ARG A 232 -19.38 -7.37 8.11
N ARG A 233 -19.51 -6.06 7.90
CA ARG A 233 -20.29 -5.21 8.82
C ARG A 233 -21.75 -5.38 8.42
N LEU A 234 -22.49 -6.07 9.27
CA LEU A 234 -23.95 -6.18 9.21
C LEU A 234 -24.57 -4.79 9.48
#